data_374d2c134c6fdeaabe980d98799b94b3
#
_entry.id   374d2c134c6fdeaabe980d98799b94b3
#
_cell.length_a   1.000
_cell.length_b   1.000
_cell.length_c   1.000
_cell.angle_alpha   90.00
_cell.angle_beta   90.00
_cell.angle_gamma   90.00
#
_symmetry.space_group_name_H-M   'P 1'
#
loop_
_entity.id
_entity.type
_entity.pdbx_description
1 polymer ?
#
loop_
_entity_poly.entity_id
_entity_poly.type
_entity_poly.pdbx_seq_one_letter_code
_entity_poly.pdbx_strand_id
1 'polypeptide(L)'
;MTTTQFPLDRGERLLWAGTPRQGLILRPTDALLIPFSLLWGGFALFWNVGVWQSGAPLFFRLWGLPFLAAGAYITVGRFWLDARRRAKTTYGVTDRRVLIAAGAVSPTLKSLSVGTMTDVTLAQRPDGSGTITFGPTSFTAGMHAGMPWPGVAQPPAFELIPDAKRVYDLVREAQAGCRAPAA
;
A
#
# COMPACT_ATOMS: atom_id res chain seq x y z
N MET A 1 2.43 -21.99 5.93
CA MET A 1 2.73 -21.41 4.59
C MET A 1 1.50 -21.63 3.72
N THR A 2 0.63 -20.65 3.61
CA THR A 2 -0.58 -20.76 2.78
C THR A 2 -0.15 -20.48 1.36
N THR A 3 -0.04 -21.54 0.55
CA THR A 3 0.21 -21.41 -0.91
C THR A 3 -1.02 -20.71 -1.48
N THR A 4 -0.93 -19.41 -1.71
CA THR A 4 -1.98 -18.65 -2.40
C THR A 4 -2.01 -19.16 -3.83
N GLN A 5 -3.01 -19.98 -4.13
CA GLN A 5 -3.24 -20.46 -5.50
C GLN A 5 -3.82 -19.29 -6.30
N PHE A 6 -2.98 -18.66 -7.11
CA PHE A 6 -3.48 -17.73 -8.12
C PHE A 6 -4.25 -18.50 -9.20
N PRO A 7 -5.37 -17.98 -9.71
CA PRO A 7 -6.03 -18.55 -10.86
C PRO A 7 -5.16 -18.32 -12.10
N LEU A 8 -4.41 -19.34 -12.49
CA LEU A 8 -3.55 -19.30 -13.67
C LEU A 8 -4.33 -19.75 -14.90
N ASP A 9 -4.07 -19.12 -16.05
CA ASP A 9 -4.61 -19.53 -17.33
C ASP A 9 -3.91 -20.79 -17.86
N ARG A 10 -4.52 -21.46 -18.86
CA ARG A 10 -3.92 -22.65 -19.46
C ARG A 10 -2.56 -22.33 -20.09
N GLY A 11 -1.52 -23.03 -19.63
CA GLY A 11 -0.15 -22.84 -20.10
C GLY A 11 0.57 -21.64 -19.50
N GLU A 12 -0.05 -20.91 -18.56
CA GLU A 12 0.58 -19.83 -17.82
C GLU A 12 1.47 -20.39 -16.70
N ARG A 13 2.69 -19.86 -16.57
CA ARG A 13 3.67 -20.28 -15.56
C ARG A 13 3.86 -19.20 -14.51
N LEU A 14 3.74 -19.59 -13.23
CA LEU A 14 4.11 -18.73 -12.12
C LEU A 14 5.64 -18.70 -11.98
N LEU A 15 6.24 -17.54 -12.19
CA LEU A 15 7.69 -17.32 -12.08
C LEU A 15 8.12 -16.99 -10.66
N TRP A 16 7.27 -16.23 -9.96
CA TRP A 16 7.53 -15.81 -8.59
C TRP A 16 6.22 -15.53 -7.85
N ALA A 17 6.21 -15.82 -6.54
CA ALA A 17 5.15 -15.42 -5.63
C ALA A 17 5.76 -14.91 -4.33
N GLY A 18 5.15 -13.87 -3.75
CA GLY A 18 5.62 -13.26 -2.52
C GLY A 18 4.57 -12.43 -1.83
N THR A 19 4.93 -11.94 -0.64
CA THR A 19 4.11 -11.06 0.18
C THR A 19 4.88 -9.78 0.50
N PRO A 20 4.19 -8.65 0.71
CA PRO A 20 4.86 -7.44 1.18
C PRO A 20 5.47 -7.67 2.57
N ARG A 21 6.46 -6.86 2.92
CA ARG A 21 7.04 -6.86 4.27
C ARG A 21 5.95 -6.62 5.31
N GLN A 22 5.90 -7.51 6.29
CA GLN A 22 4.90 -7.47 7.36
C GLN A 22 5.33 -6.55 8.51
N GLY A 23 4.38 -6.19 9.37
CA GLY A 23 4.60 -5.38 10.56
C GLY A 23 4.43 -3.88 10.33
N LEU A 24 4.78 -3.09 11.33
CA LEU A 24 4.72 -1.63 11.27
C LEU A 24 5.88 -1.12 10.39
N ILE A 25 5.55 -0.30 9.43
CA ILE A 25 6.53 0.28 8.52
C ILE A 25 6.41 1.80 8.58
N LEU A 26 7.53 2.45 8.89
CA LEU A 26 7.65 3.88 8.81
C LEU A 26 8.09 4.29 7.40
N ARG A 27 7.40 5.27 6.85
CA ARG A 27 7.70 5.88 5.54
C ARG A 27 8.34 7.26 5.75
N PRO A 28 9.09 7.79 4.79
CA PRO A 28 9.68 9.13 4.92
C PRO A 28 8.65 10.22 5.26
N THR A 29 7.44 10.11 4.73
CA THR A 29 6.32 11.02 5.02
C THR A 29 5.88 10.99 6.49
N ASP A 30 6.15 9.91 7.21
CA ASP A 30 5.79 9.77 8.62
C ASP A 30 6.62 10.69 9.53
N ALA A 31 7.81 11.10 9.09
CA ALA A 31 8.63 12.05 9.83
C ALA A 31 7.93 13.40 10.04
N LEU A 32 7.08 13.81 9.09
CA LEU A 32 6.26 15.02 9.21
C LEU A 32 4.89 14.71 9.83
N LEU A 33 4.28 13.59 9.42
CA LEU A 33 2.92 13.25 9.82
C LEU A 33 2.80 12.85 11.29
N ILE A 34 3.83 12.21 11.87
CA ILE A 34 3.80 11.83 13.29
C ILE A 34 3.78 13.06 14.19
N PRO A 35 4.71 14.04 14.09
CA PRO A 35 4.66 15.25 14.90
C PRO A 35 3.34 16.02 14.73
N PHE A 36 2.88 16.15 13.47
CA PHE A 36 1.62 16.82 13.17
C PHE A 36 0.42 16.11 13.82
N SER A 37 0.36 14.77 13.72
CA SER A 37 -0.74 13.98 14.28
C SER A 37 -0.75 14.01 15.82
N LEU A 38 0.41 14.06 16.45
CA LEU A 38 0.54 14.18 17.90
C LEU A 38 0.07 15.58 18.37
N LEU A 39 0.46 16.63 17.65
CA LEU A 39 0.01 18.00 17.94
C LEU A 39 -1.51 18.11 17.77
N TRP A 40 -2.05 17.64 16.64
CA TRP A 40 -3.48 17.65 16.36
C TRP A 40 -4.28 16.83 17.37
N GLY A 41 -3.87 15.58 17.59
CA GLY A 41 -4.54 14.67 18.52
C GLY A 41 -4.47 15.18 19.97
N GLY A 42 -3.32 15.73 20.37
CA GLY A 42 -3.13 16.36 21.68
C GLY A 42 -4.04 17.57 21.88
N PHE A 43 -4.13 18.43 20.86
CA PHE A 43 -5.04 19.58 20.90
C PHE A 43 -6.51 19.14 20.96
N ALA A 44 -6.90 18.16 20.11
CA ALA A 44 -8.27 17.64 20.11
C ALA A 44 -8.65 17.02 21.47
N LEU A 45 -7.72 16.29 22.10
CA LEU A 45 -7.92 15.73 23.43
C LEU A 45 -8.06 16.82 24.48
N PHE A 46 -7.14 17.78 24.50
CA PHE A 46 -7.16 18.91 25.42
C PHE A 46 -8.47 19.70 25.33
N TRP A 47 -8.89 20.04 24.10
CA TRP A 47 -10.13 20.76 23.86
C TRP A 47 -11.36 19.98 24.34
N ASN A 48 -11.44 18.69 24.01
CA ASN A 48 -12.54 17.83 24.47
C ASN A 48 -12.62 17.75 25.98
N VAL A 49 -11.49 17.52 26.67
CA VAL A 49 -11.46 17.48 28.13
C VAL A 49 -11.99 18.80 28.72
N GLY A 50 -11.54 19.94 28.18
CA GLY A 50 -12.01 21.27 28.63
C GLY A 50 -13.52 21.48 28.43
N VAL A 51 -14.05 21.06 27.27
CA VAL A 51 -15.50 21.15 26.98
C VAL A 51 -16.33 20.27 27.92
N TRP A 52 -15.85 19.09 28.26
CA TRP A 52 -16.55 18.20 29.19
C TRP A 52 -16.52 18.75 30.64
N GLN A 53 -15.41 19.33 31.07
CA GLN A 53 -15.22 19.90 32.40
C GLN A 53 -16.00 21.21 32.59
N SER A 54 -16.14 22.03 31.56
CA SER A 54 -16.85 23.30 31.60
C SER A 54 -18.37 23.18 31.68
N GLY A 55 -18.92 21.96 31.61
CA GLY A 55 -20.37 21.77 31.59
C GLY A 55 -21.05 22.26 30.30
N ALA A 56 -20.30 22.43 29.21
CA ALA A 56 -20.79 22.95 27.94
C ALA A 56 -22.00 22.16 27.39
N PRO A 57 -22.86 22.79 26.58
CA PRO A 57 -23.99 22.13 25.94
C PRO A 57 -23.60 20.86 25.21
N LEU A 58 -24.50 19.88 25.14
CA LEU A 58 -24.26 18.55 24.55
C LEU A 58 -23.73 18.62 23.12
N PHE A 59 -24.20 19.61 22.35
CA PHE A 59 -23.71 19.84 20.98
C PHE A 59 -22.19 19.97 20.94
N PHE A 60 -21.58 20.80 21.79
CA PHE A 60 -20.12 21.01 21.78
C PHE A 60 -19.35 19.77 22.25
N ARG A 61 -19.92 19.01 23.20
CA ARG A 61 -19.34 17.75 23.66
C ARG A 61 -19.30 16.71 22.54
N LEU A 62 -20.38 16.58 21.78
CA LEU A 62 -20.46 15.64 20.65
C LEU A 62 -19.65 16.11 19.45
N TRP A 63 -19.58 17.43 19.20
CA TRP A 63 -18.82 18.02 18.12
C TRP A 63 -17.32 17.70 18.15
N GLY A 64 -16.75 17.56 19.33
CA GLY A 64 -15.35 17.20 19.52
C GLY A 64 -15.00 15.76 19.19
N LEU A 65 -15.95 14.82 19.24
CA LEU A 65 -15.70 13.38 19.06
C LEU A 65 -15.15 13.01 17.67
N PRO A 66 -15.65 13.57 16.54
CA PRO A 66 -15.09 13.33 15.22
C PRO A 66 -13.60 13.71 15.12
N PHE A 67 -13.20 14.82 15.77
CA PHE A 67 -11.81 15.27 15.78
C PHE A 67 -10.90 14.34 16.58
N LEU A 68 -11.40 13.81 17.71
CA LEU A 68 -10.71 12.78 18.49
C LEU A 68 -10.55 11.49 17.67
N ALA A 69 -11.62 11.06 16.99
CA ALA A 69 -11.58 9.87 16.14
C ALA A 69 -10.59 10.04 14.97
N ALA A 70 -10.59 11.22 14.34
CA ALA A 70 -9.63 11.55 13.29
C ALA A 70 -8.19 11.56 13.84
N GLY A 71 -7.95 12.19 14.99
CA GLY A 71 -6.63 12.19 15.64
C GLY A 71 -6.14 10.78 15.97
N ALA A 72 -6.98 9.95 16.58
CA ALA A 72 -6.65 8.55 16.88
C ALA A 72 -6.36 7.74 15.61
N TYR A 73 -7.14 7.95 14.55
CA TYR A 73 -6.91 7.30 13.25
C TYR A 73 -5.57 7.71 12.63
N ILE A 74 -5.27 9.00 12.56
CA ILE A 74 -4.03 9.49 11.93
C ILE A 74 -2.81 9.07 12.75
N THR A 75 -2.91 9.05 14.09
CA THR A 75 -1.77 8.74 14.98
C THR A 75 -1.47 7.23 15.02
N VAL A 76 -2.47 6.39 15.17
CA VAL A 76 -2.31 4.94 15.39
C VAL A 76 -3.06 4.10 14.37
N GLY A 77 -4.31 4.46 14.07
CA GLY A 77 -5.23 3.66 13.27
C GLY A 77 -4.71 3.38 11.87
N ARG A 78 -4.06 4.35 11.21
CA ARG A 78 -3.50 4.19 9.87
C ARG A 78 -2.42 3.11 9.81
N PHE A 79 -1.55 3.01 10.82
CA PHE A 79 -0.48 2.00 10.86
C PHE A 79 -1.05 0.59 11.03
N TRP A 80 -2.05 0.47 11.88
CA TRP A 80 -2.72 -0.81 12.11
C TRP A 80 -3.48 -1.29 10.85
N LEU A 81 -4.22 -0.39 10.20
CA LEU A 81 -4.93 -0.70 8.97
C LEU A 81 -3.97 -1.06 7.83
N ASP A 82 -2.88 -0.32 7.69
CA ASP A 82 -1.85 -0.57 6.68
C ASP A 82 -1.18 -1.93 6.90
N ALA A 83 -0.78 -2.24 8.14
CA ALA A 83 -0.23 -3.55 8.49
C ALA A 83 -1.22 -4.70 8.20
N ARG A 84 -2.52 -4.50 8.52
CA ARG A 84 -3.56 -5.49 8.28
C ARG A 84 -3.86 -5.69 6.80
N ARG A 85 -3.81 -4.64 5.99
CA ARG A 85 -3.94 -4.73 4.52
C ARG A 85 -2.78 -5.50 3.92
N ARG A 86 -1.54 -5.19 4.31
CA ARG A 86 -0.34 -5.92 3.84
C ARG A 86 -0.36 -7.38 4.23
N ALA A 87 -0.81 -7.71 5.44
CA ALA A 87 -0.93 -9.10 5.88
C ALA A 87 -1.86 -9.96 4.99
N LYS A 88 -2.78 -9.31 4.27
CA LYS A 88 -3.74 -9.96 3.37
C LYS A 88 -3.45 -9.67 1.90
N THR A 89 -2.24 -9.24 1.58
CA THR A 89 -1.81 -8.97 0.21
C THR A 89 -0.79 -10.01 -0.21
N THR A 90 -0.97 -10.57 -1.41
CA THR A 90 -0.04 -11.50 -2.04
C THR A 90 0.22 -11.06 -3.47
N TYR A 91 1.46 -11.20 -3.88
CA TYR A 91 1.94 -10.83 -5.20
C TYR A 91 2.34 -12.06 -5.99
N GLY A 92 2.13 -12.03 -7.30
CA GLY A 92 2.58 -13.06 -8.23
C GLY A 92 3.10 -12.43 -9.51
N VAL A 93 4.13 -13.02 -10.07
CA VAL A 93 4.64 -12.72 -11.41
C VAL A 93 4.54 -13.99 -12.23
N THR A 94 3.90 -13.90 -13.38
CA THR A 94 3.82 -14.99 -14.36
C THR A 94 4.57 -14.58 -15.63
N ASP A 95 4.67 -15.50 -16.55
CA ASP A 95 5.23 -15.26 -17.89
C ASP A 95 4.38 -14.30 -18.75
N ARG A 96 3.11 -14.00 -18.33
CA ARG A 96 2.17 -13.17 -19.10
C ARG A 96 1.66 -11.95 -18.35
N ARG A 97 1.55 -12.02 -17.02
CA ARG A 97 0.92 -10.96 -16.20
C ARG A 97 1.50 -10.87 -14.78
N VAL A 98 1.32 -9.70 -14.21
CA VAL A 98 1.55 -9.45 -12.79
C VAL A 98 0.22 -9.56 -12.07
N LEU A 99 0.20 -10.26 -10.94
CA LEU A 99 -0.98 -10.53 -10.13
C LEU A 99 -0.84 -9.88 -8.75
N ILE A 100 -1.85 -9.13 -8.35
CA ILE A 100 -1.93 -8.52 -7.01
C ILE A 100 -3.23 -8.99 -6.38
N ALA A 101 -3.16 -9.93 -5.47
CA ALA A 101 -4.29 -10.36 -4.66
C ALA A 101 -4.27 -9.55 -3.36
N ALA A 102 -5.25 -8.70 -3.16
CA ALA A 102 -5.39 -7.88 -1.98
C ALA A 102 -6.85 -7.88 -1.51
N GLY A 103 -7.07 -7.76 -0.22
CA GLY A 103 -8.42 -7.59 0.33
C GLY A 103 -8.55 -8.13 1.73
N ALA A 104 -8.91 -7.25 2.67
CA ALA A 104 -9.18 -7.63 4.05
C ALA A 104 -10.59 -8.20 4.25
N VAL A 105 -11.55 -7.73 3.45
CA VAL A 105 -12.98 -8.09 3.55
C VAL A 105 -13.45 -8.75 2.25
N SER A 106 -13.07 -8.20 1.10
CA SER A 106 -13.38 -8.78 -0.22
C SER A 106 -12.07 -9.00 -0.97
N PRO A 107 -11.71 -10.25 -1.31
CA PRO A 107 -10.51 -10.52 -2.08
C PRO A 107 -10.65 -9.90 -3.47
N THR A 108 -9.75 -8.99 -3.81
CA THR A 108 -9.66 -8.38 -5.13
C THR A 108 -8.39 -8.85 -5.79
N LEU A 109 -8.51 -9.43 -6.98
CA LEU A 109 -7.38 -9.80 -7.82
C LEU A 109 -7.21 -8.77 -8.93
N LYS A 110 -6.11 -8.02 -8.89
CA LYS A 110 -5.69 -7.15 -10.00
C LYS A 110 -4.72 -7.94 -10.87
N SER A 111 -5.00 -7.99 -12.15
CA SER A 111 -4.16 -8.63 -13.17
C SER A 111 -3.71 -7.56 -14.17
N LEU A 112 -2.40 -7.45 -14.37
CA LEU A 112 -1.78 -6.50 -15.30
C LEU A 112 -0.96 -7.26 -16.31
N SER A 113 -1.30 -7.14 -17.59
CA SER A 113 -0.56 -7.78 -18.67
C SER A 113 0.85 -7.20 -18.77
N VAL A 114 1.85 -8.06 -18.74
CA VAL A 114 3.26 -7.69 -18.83
C VAL A 114 3.58 -7.09 -20.20
N GLY A 115 2.96 -7.56 -21.25
CA GLY A 115 3.19 -7.08 -22.62
C GLY A 115 2.69 -5.65 -22.89
N THR A 116 1.67 -5.19 -22.16
CA THR A 116 1.07 -3.86 -22.33
C THR A 116 1.59 -2.83 -21.34
N MET A 117 2.38 -3.23 -20.33
CA MET A 117 2.99 -2.29 -19.40
C MET A 117 4.07 -1.45 -20.08
N THR A 118 3.94 -0.13 -20.00
CA THR A 118 4.93 0.81 -20.52
C THR A 118 6.01 1.12 -19.50
N ASP A 119 5.62 1.43 -18.28
CA ASP A 119 6.50 1.91 -17.23
C ASP A 119 6.54 0.94 -16.05
N VAL A 120 7.75 0.51 -15.69
CA VAL A 120 8.01 -0.25 -14.48
C VAL A 120 9.14 0.44 -13.74
N THR A 121 8.83 0.96 -12.56
CA THR A 121 9.80 1.70 -11.74
C THR A 121 10.17 0.90 -10.50
N LEU A 122 11.47 0.80 -10.22
CA LEU A 122 12.01 0.16 -9.03
C LEU A 122 12.54 1.23 -8.05
N ALA A 123 12.00 1.28 -6.86
CA ALA A 123 12.54 2.03 -5.73
C ALA A 123 13.11 1.04 -4.72
N GLN A 124 14.43 0.88 -4.72
CA GLN A 124 15.15 -0.07 -3.86
C GLN A 124 15.73 0.61 -2.63
N ARG A 125 15.71 -0.10 -1.50
CA ARG A 125 16.35 0.29 -0.24
C ARG A 125 17.73 -0.35 -0.11
N PRO A 126 18.61 0.17 0.77
CA PRO A 126 19.93 -0.43 1.01
C PRO A 126 19.89 -1.88 1.54
N ASP A 127 18.78 -2.28 2.18
CA ASP A 127 18.54 -3.64 2.68
C ASP A 127 18.10 -4.65 1.60
N GLY A 128 18.10 -4.24 0.32
CA GLY A 128 17.66 -5.06 -0.81
C GLY A 128 16.14 -5.12 -1.00
N SER A 129 15.37 -4.71 0.00
CA SER A 129 13.91 -4.59 -0.14
C SER A 129 13.55 -3.41 -1.04
N GLY A 130 12.37 -3.43 -1.64
CA GLY A 130 11.96 -2.33 -2.50
C GLY A 130 10.51 -2.39 -2.93
N THR A 131 10.11 -1.35 -3.64
CA THR A 131 8.77 -1.21 -4.22
C THR A 131 8.90 -1.16 -5.74
N ILE A 132 8.14 -2.01 -6.43
CA ILE A 132 8.02 -2.00 -7.88
C ILE A 132 6.66 -1.42 -8.24
N THR A 133 6.64 -0.29 -8.93
CA THR A 133 5.41 0.38 -9.36
C THR A 133 5.16 0.10 -10.83
N PHE A 134 3.93 -0.26 -11.17
CA PHE A 134 3.48 -0.59 -12.52
C PHE A 134 2.60 0.51 -13.08
N GLY A 135 3.04 1.15 -14.16
CA GLY A 135 2.35 2.23 -14.85
C GLY A 135 2.97 3.61 -14.61
N PRO A 136 2.40 4.65 -15.23
CA PRO A 136 2.96 5.99 -15.18
C PRO A 136 2.99 6.53 -13.75
N THR A 137 4.16 6.93 -13.32
CA THR A 137 4.35 7.63 -12.05
C THR A 137 4.03 9.11 -12.25
N SER A 138 2.82 9.52 -11.90
CA SER A 138 2.52 10.95 -11.83
C SER A 138 3.17 11.55 -10.58
N PHE A 139 3.56 12.82 -10.66
CA PHE A 139 4.10 13.56 -9.50
C PHE A 139 3.16 13.52 -8.29
N THR A 140 1.85 13.58 -8.55
CA THR A 140 0.80 13.47 -7.54
C THR A 140 0.74 12.07 -6.91
N ALA A 141 0.98 10.99 -7.67
CA ALA A 141 1.06 9.64 -7.13
C ALA A 141 2.26 9.47 -6.19
N GLY A 142 3.40 10.10 -6.50
CA GLY A 142 4.57 10.13 -5.62
C GLY A 142 4.31 10.84 -4.30
N MET A 143 3.57 11.94 -4.32
CA MET A 143 3.21 12.72 -3.13
C MET A 143 2.24 11.98 -2.20
N HIS A 144 1.39 11.12 -2.78
CA HIS A 144 0.44 10.28 -2.02
C HIS A 144 0.94 8.85 -1.83
N ALA A 145 2.13 8.52 -2.36
CA ALA A 145 2.74 7.20 -2.19
C ALA A 145 2.99 6.94 -0.71
N GLY A 146 2.13 6.12 -0.15
CA GLY A 146 2.23 5.74 1.25
C GLY A 146 1.23 6.34 2.21
N MET A 147 0.34 7.20 1.77
CA MET A 147 -0.78 7.65 2.59
C MET A 147 -2.05 6.94 2.11
N PRO A 148 -2.62 6.00 2.89
CA PRO A 148 -3.90 5.38 2.55
C PRO A 148 -5.02 6.39 2.79
N TRP A 149 -5.13 7.38 1.89
CA TRP A 149 -6.23 8.33 1.94
C TRP A 149 -7.46 7.70 1.27
N PRO A 150 -8.62 7.70 1.92
CA PRO A 150 -9.85 7.19 1.32
C PRO A 150 -10.15 7.93 0.00
N GLY A 151 -10.33 7.17 -1.09
CA GLY A 151 -10.69 7.73 -2.39
C GLY A 151 -9.54 8.09 -3.34
N VAL A 152 -8.28 7.98 -2.92
CA VAL A 152 -7.13 8.18 -3.82
C VAL A 152 -6.70 6.83 -4.41
N ALA A 153 -6.88 6.67 -5.73
CA ALA A 153 -6.40 5.51 -6.46
C ALA A 153 -4.87 5.53 -6.52
N GLN A 154 -4.23 4.55 -5.91
CA GLN A 154 -2.79 4.36 -6.02
C GLN A 154 -2.46 3.49 -7.23
N PRO A 155 -1.35 3.76 -7.94
CA PRO A 155 -0.90 2.89 -9.01
C PRO A 155 -0.63 1.49 -8.45
N PRO A 156 -0.90 0.44 -9.23
CA PRO A 156 -0.59 -0.92 -8.80
C PRO A 156 0.92 -1.04 -8.54
N ALA A 157 1.26 -1.62 -7.39
CA ALA A 157 2.64 -1.76 -6.97
C ALA A 157 2.85 -3.01 -6.12
N PHE A 158 4.04 -3.58 -6.21
CA PHE A 158 4.56 -4.53 -5.23
C PHE A 158 5.27 -3.73 -4.14
N GLU A 159 4.64 -3.60 -2.99
CA GLU A 159 5.16 -2.78 -1.90
C GLU A 159 6.13 -3.57 -1.02
N LEU A 160 7.34 -3.02 -0.85
CA LEU A 160 8.32 -3.49 0.13
C LEU A 160 8.55 -5.00 0.09
N ILE A 161 8.74 -5.53 -1.10
CA ILE A 161 9.09 -6.95 -1.28
C ILE A 161 10.58 -7.17 -0.98
N PRO A 162 10.95 -8.33 -0.44
CA PRO A 162 12.34 -8.72 -0.36
C PRO A 162 12.89 -8.95 -1.78
N ASP A 163 14.20 -8.77 -1.96
CA ASP A 163 14.91 -9.00 -3.24
C ASP A 163 14.23 -8.30 -4.44
N ALA A 164 13.81 -7.05 -4.24
CA ALA A 164 13.01 -6.30 -5.21
C ALA A 164 13.68 -6.22 -6.59
N LYS A 165 15.01 -6.14 -6.64
CA LYS A 165 15.75 -6.12 -7.90
C LYS A 165 15.56 -7.41 -8.69
N ARG A 166 15.67 -8.57 -8.05
CA ARG A 166 15.47 -9.87 -8.70
C ARG A 166 14.06 -9.97 -9.29
N VAL A 167 13.05 -9.53 -8.55
CA VAL A 167 11.66 -9.57 -9.03
C VAL A 167 11.45 -8.59 -10.18
N TYR A 168 12.08 -7.41 -10.12
CA TYR A 168 12.07 -6.44 -11.21
C TYR A 168 12.69 -7.04 -12.49
N ASP A 169 13.85 -7.69 -12.36
CA ASP A 169 14.52 -8.32 -13.49
C ASP A 169 13.64 -9.43 -14.11
N LEU A 170 12.97 -10.26 -13.28
CA LEU A 170 12.00 -11.26 -13.76
C LEU A 170 10.84 -10.65 -14.54
N VAL A 171 10.30 -9.51 -14.07
CA VAL A 171 9.23 -8.79 -14.80
C VAL A 171 9.75 -8.29 -16.14
N ARG A 172 10.98 -7.77 -16.19
CA ARG A 172 11.60 -7.28 -17.44
C ARG A 172 11.89 -8.42 -18.42
N GLU A 173 12.32 -9.57 -17.94
CA GLU A 173 12.51 -10.78 -18.77
C GLU A 173 11.17 -11.26 -19.35
N ALA A 174 10.12 -11.32 -18.54
CA ALA A 174 8.79 -11.66 -19.01
C ALA A 174 8.28 -10.67 -20.08
N GLN A 175 8.57 -9.36 -19.91
CA GLN A 175 8.27 -8.34 -20.94
C GLN A 175 8.99 -8.59 -22.25
N ALA A 176 10.27 -8.95 -22.18
CA ALA A 176 11.06 -9.24 -23.37
C ALA A 176 10.51 -10.48 -24.09
N GLY A 177 10.16 -11.53 -23.35
CA GLY A 177 9.56 -12.74 -23.89
C GLY A 177 8.21 -12.51 -24.58
N CYS A 178 7.37 -11.61 -24.02
CA CYS A 178 6.07 -11.25 -24.64
C CYS A 178 6.22 -10.38 -25.92
N ARG A 179 7.35 -9.67 -26.09
CA ARG A 179 7.62 -8.81 -27.25
C ARG A 179 8.35 -9.52 -28.39
N ALA A 180 8.97 -10.66 -28.10
CA ALA A 180 9.62 -11.45 -29.15
C ALA A 180 8.53 -11.97 -30.10
N PRO A 181 8.61 -11.71 -31.42
CA PRO A 181 7.70 -12.33 -32.38
C PRO A 181 7.84 -13.84 -32.29
N ALA A 182 6.69 -14.53 -32.29
CA ALA A 182 6.70 -15.99 -32.45
C ALA A 182 7.42 -16.33 -33.77
N ALA A 183 8.57 -16.97 -33.64
CA ALA A 183 9.37 -17.44 -34.79
C ALA A 183 8.67 -18.61 -35.47
#